data_adf801f207cc5396a575ffbebbb2f183
#
_entry.id   adf801f207cc5396a575ffbebbb2f183
#
_cell.length_a   1.000
_cell.length_b   1.000
_cell.length_c   1.000
_cell.angle_alpha   90.00
_cell.angle_beta   90.00
_cell.angle_gamma   90.00
#
_symmetry.space_group_name_H-M   'P 1'
#
loop_
_entity.id
_entity.type
_entity.pdbx_description
1 polymer ?
#
loop_
_entity_poly.entity_id
_entity_poly.type
_entity_poly.pdbx_seq_one_letter_code
_entity_poly.pdbx_strand_id
1 'polypeptide(L)'
;KNTASGEKNTAAGEESGAAVGAFLKNIPQKKYTKWLDYDKIIQSVVFRTRRSGDYLTIDDNFSKKSLKKYMIEEKIPANERNSMMVLADGNHIIWVPGGRISTYYRVTEQTRVILEVTCMEKQE
;
A
#
# COMPACT_ATOMS: atom_id res chain seq x y z
N LYS A 1 -1.82 -3.47 -19.11
CA LYS A 1 -1.59 -4.58 -18.21
C LYS A 1 -0.49 -4.26 -17.23
N ASN A 2 -0.83 -4.34 -15.96
CA ASN A 2 0.12 -3.97 -14.93
C ASN A 2 1.10 -5.08 -14.67
N THR A 3 2.36 -4.70 -14.63
CA THR A 3 3.37 -5.58 -14.12
C THR A 3 3.73 -5.03 -12.75
N ALA A 4 3.27 -5.71 -11.74
CA ALA A 4 3.62 -5.30 -10.41
C ALA A 4 4.99 -5.86 -10.10
N SER A 5 5.97 -5.01 -10.20
CA SER A 5 7.25 -5.42 -9.68
C SER A 5 7.50 -4.51 -8.50
N GLY A 6 7.46 -5.11 -7.35
CA GLY A 6 7.73 -4.37 -6.16
C GLY A 6 9.19 -4.07 -6.09
N GLU A 7 9.52 -2.83 -6.30
CA GLU A 7 10.87 -2.38 -6.02
C GLU A 7 10.91 -1.96 -4.59
N LYS A 8 11.71 -2.65 -3.80
CA LYS A 8 11.83 -2.33 -2.40
C LYS A 8 13.02 -1.45 -2.20
N ASN A 9 12.76 -0.19 -1.95
CA ASN A 9 13.79 0.73 -1.54
C ASN A 9 13.46 1.20 -0.15
N THR A 10 14.24 0.76 0.82
CA THR A 10 14.11 1.34 2.14
C THR A 10 14.83 2.66 2.12
N ALA A 11 14.14 3.70 2.55
CA ALA A 11 14.75 4.99 2.64
C ALA A 11 15.75 4.97 3.79
N ALA A 12 16.95 4.58 3.47
CA ALA A 12 18.13 4.82 4.28
C ALA A 12 18.07 4.35 5.73
N GLY A 13 17.56 3.17 5.99
CA GLY A 13 17.63 2.61 7.32
C GLY A 13 16.84 3.42 8.35
N GLU A 14 17.37 3.48 9.56
CA GLU A 14 16.66 4.17 10.62
C GLU A 14 16.76 5.66 10.48
N GLU A 15 15.61 6.33 10.51
CA GLU A 15 15.55 7.77 10.43
C GLU A 15 15.27 8.35 11.80
N SER A 16 15.85 9.51 12.09
CA SER A 16 15.47 10.23 13.30
C SER A 16 14.05 10.76 13.12
N GLY A 17 13.35 11.00 14.25
CA GLY A 17 12.01 11.56 14.17
C GLY A 17 11.96 12.87 13.38
N ALA A 18 13.03 13.67 13.47
CA ALA A 18 13.09 14.94 12.74
C ALA A 18 13.13 14.70 11.23
N ALA A 19 13.90 13.70 10.79
CA ALA A 19 14.02 13.41 9.36
C ALA A 19 12.70 12.87 8.82
N VAL A 20 12.03 11.99 9.58
CA VAL A 20 10.73 11.47 9.18
C VAL A 20 9.70 12.59 9.14
N GLY A 21 9.74 13.50 10.13
CA GLY A 21 8.82 14.63 10.14
C GLY A 21 8.97 15.52 8.91
N ALA A 22 10.22 15.76 8.48
CA ALA A 22 10.46 16.53 7.28
C ALA A 22 9.94 15.82 6.05
N PHE A 23 10.13 14.49 5.98
CA PHE A 23 9.59 13.70 4.87
C PHE A 23 8.07 13.79 4.82
N LEU A 24 7.41 13.70 5.97
CA LEU A 24 5.95 13.76 6.03
C LEU A 24 5.40 15.06 5.47
N LYS A 25 6.09 16.17 5.71
CA LYS A 25 5.64 17.46 5.20
C LYS A 25 5.69 17.54 3.69
N ASN A 26 6.57 16.76 3.08
CA ASN A 26 6.84 16.85 1.65
C ASN A 26 6.54 15.57 0.90
N ILE A 27 5.83 14.63 1.52
CA ILE A 27 5.59 13.33 0.89
C ILE A 27 4.81 13.53 -0.41
N PRO A 28 5.33 13.03 -1.53
CA PRO A 28 4.63 13.17 -2.80
C PRO A 28 3.36 12.32 -2.83
N GLN A 29 2.35 12.83 -3.51
CA GLN A 29 1.11 12.10 -3.69
C GLN A 29 1.12 11.52 -5.10
N LYS A 30 1.69 10.34 -5.24
CA LYS A 30 1.80 9.70 -6.54
C LYS A 30 0.91 8.48 -6.60
N LYS A 31 0.27 8.30 -7.75
CA LYS A 31 -0.72 7.26 -7.94
C LYS A 31 -0.11 5.86 -7.89
N TYR A 32 1.09 5.70 -8.41
CA TYR A 32 1.72 4.39 -8.53
C TYR A 32 2.97 4.23 -7.70
N THR A 33 3.23 5.16 -6.80
CA THR A 33 4.32 5.07 -5.85
C THR A 33 3.80 5.44 -4.47
N LYS A 34 4.10 4.61 -3.49
CA LYS A 34 3.66 4.87 -2.12
C LYS A 34 4.79 4.62 -1.15
N TRP A 35 4.74 5.34 -0.03
CA TRP A 35 5.70 5.24 1.05
C TRP A 35 4.98 4.69 2.26
N LEU A 36 5.57 3.69 2.88
CA LEU A 36 4.91 2.89 3.91
C LEU A 36 5.81 2.72 5.11
N ASP A 37 5.19 2.43 6.25
CA ASP A 37 5.93 2.12 7.47
C ASP A 37 6.37 0.66 7.40
N TYR A 38 7.63 0.44 7.13
CA TYR A 38 8.16 -0.90 6.91
C TYR A 38 7.98 -1.80 8.13
N ASP A 39 8.12 -1.24 9.33
CA ASP A 39 8.04 -2.04 10.56
C ASP A 39 6.64 -2.57 10.83
N LYS A 40 5.63 -2.04 10.16
CA LYS A 40 4.26 -2.54 10.33
C LYS A 40 3.98 -3.79 9.51
N ILE A 41 4.86 -4.12 8.58
CA ILE A 41 4.67 -5.29 7.73
C ILE A 41 5.11 -6.52 8.52
N ILE A 42 4.19 -7.48 8.69
CA ILE A 42 4.42 -8.63 9.55
C ILE A 42 4.86 -9.85 8.78
N GLN A 43 4.18 -10.16 7.68
CA GLN A 43 4.46 -11.39 6.96
C GLN A 43 5.36 -11.16 5.76
N SER A 44 4.91 -10.37 4.81
CA SER A 44 5.70 -10.14 3.61
C SER A 44 5.01 -9.08 2.76
N VAL A 45 5.75 -8.58 1.78
CA VAL A 45 5.22 -7.65 0.79
C VAL A 45 5.07 -8.44 -0.49
N VAL A 46 3.83 -8.68 -0.91
CA VAL A 46 3.55 -9.51 -2.09
C VAL A 46 2.54 -8.80 -2.97
N PHE A 47 2.85 -8.69 -4.27
CA PHE A 47 1.85 -8.31 -5.25
C PHE A 47 1.13 -9.56 -5.71
N ARG A 48 -0.19 -9.56 -5.64
CA ARG A 48 -1.00 -10.68 -6.05
C ARG A 48 -2.42 -10.24 -6.36
N THR A 49 -3.18 -11.10 -6.96
CA THR A 49 -4.61 -10.84 -7.13
C THR A 49 -5.33 -11.13 -5.80
N ARG A 50 -6.57 -10.64 -5.69
CA ARG A 50 -7.31 -10.74 -4.43
C ARG A 50 -7.62 -12.17 -4.03
N ARG A 51 -7.78 -12.36 -2.74
CA ARG A 51 -8.15 -13.64 -2.16
C ARG A 51 -9.30 -13.42 -1.19
N SER A 52 -10.01 -14.50 -0.90
CA SER A 52 -11.06 -14.45 0.10
C SER A 52 -10.49 -14.01 1.44
N GLY A 53 -11.20 -13.13 2.11
CA GLY A 53 -10.78 -12.63 3.41
C GLY A 53 -9.89 -11.40 3.37
N ASP A 54 -9.53 -10.91 2.19
CA ASP A 54 -8.70 -9.70 2.09
C ASP A 54 -9.46 -8.48 2.61
N TYR A 55 -8.73 -7.61 3.31
CA TYR A 55 -9.32 -6.41 3.88
C TYR A 55 -8.31 -5.26 3.90
N LEU A 56 -8.84 -4.04 4.01
CA LEU A 56 -8.04 -2.83 4.22
C LEU A 56 -8.44 -2.21 5.55
N THR A 57 -7.54 -1.39 6.09
CA THR A 57 -7.90 -0.50 7.20
C THR A 57 -8.12 0.89 6.63
N ILE A 58 -9.19 1.56 7.06
CA ILE A 58 -9.68 2.73 6.35
C ILE A 58 -9.71 4.02 7.16
N ASP A 59 -9.46 3.96 8.45
CA ASP A 59 -9.48 5.17 9.28
C ASP A 59 -8.43 5.08 10.39
N ASP A 60 -8.39 6.10 11.24
CA ASP A 60 -7.38 6.17 12.29
C ASP A 60 -7.59 5.14 13.38
N ASN A 61 -8.76 4.55 13.45
CA ASN A 61 -9.05 3.46 14.39
C ASN A 61 -8.77 2.10 13.79
N PHE A 62 -8.24 2.09 12.57
CA PHE A 62 -7.92 0.87 11.84
C PHE A 62 -9.13 -0.01 11.63
N SER A 63 -10.29 0.61 11.38
CA SER A 63 -11.50 -0.12 11.03
C SER A 63 -11.28 -0.88 9.73
N LYS A 64 -11.79 -2.09 9.68
CA LYS A 64 -11.58 -2.96 8.52
C LYS A 64 -12.70 -2.83 7.51
N LYS A 65 -12.34 -2.84 6.24
CA LYS A 65 -13.30 -2.91 5.15
C LYS A 65 -12.83 -4.02 4.21
N SER A 66 -13.72 -4.93 3.83
CA SER A 66 -13.32 -6.00 2.93
C SER A 66 -12.85 -5.41 1.61
N LEU A 67 -11.87 -6.07 0.99
CA LEU A 67 -11.39 -5.63 -0.31
C LEU A 67 -12.51 -5.67 -1.34
N LYS A 68 -13.36 -6.69 -1.27
CA LYS A 68 -14.50 -6.79 -2.18
C LYS A 68 -15.40 -5.56 -2.08
N LYS A 69 -15.74 -5.15 -0.86
CA LYS A 69 -16.59 -3.98 -0.66
C LYS A 69 -15.90 -2.72 -1.16
N TYR A 70 -14.60 -2.59 -0.89
CA TYR A 70 -13.83 -1.45 -1.37
C TYR A 70 -13.89 -1.37 -2.90
N MET A 71 -13.66 -2.49 -3.58
CA MET A 71 -13.66 -2.50 -5.04
C MET A 71 -15.03 -2.14 -5.62
N ILE A 72 -16.10 -2.59 -4.96
CA ILE A 72 -17.45 -2.25 -5.40
C ILE A 72 -17.70 -0.76 -5.22
N GLU A 73 -17.32 -0.21 -4.06
CA GLU A 73 -17.53 1.21 -3.78
C GLU A 73 -16.72 2.09 -4.71
N GLU A 74 -15.54 1.64 -5.12
CA GLU A 74 -14.71 2.37 -6.07
C GLU A 74 -15.13 2.15 -7.52
N LYS A 75 -16.21 1.39 -7.70
CA LYS A 75 -16.80 1.12 -9.02
C LYS A 75 -15.84 0.45 -9.99
N ILE A 76 -14.99 -0.42 -9.45
CA ILE A 76 -14.10 -1.22 -10.29
C ILE A 76 -14.95 -2.28 -10.97
N PRO A 77 -14.92 -2.37 -12.29
CA PRO A 77 -15.76 -3.34 -13.01
C PRO A 77 -15.50 -4.76 -12.55
N ALA A 78 -16.57 -5.56 -12.50
CA ALA A 78 -16.47 -6.93 -12.01
C ALA A 78 -15.45 -7.76 -12.78
N ASN A 79 -15.34 -7.53 -14.07
CA ASN A 79 -14.41 -8.28 -14.91
C ASN A 79 -12.94 -7.90 -14.66
N GLU A 80 -12.71 -6.81 -13.92
CA GLU A 80 -11.33 -6.38 -13.62
C GLU A 80 -10.92 -6.78 -12.22
N ARG A 81 -11.87 -7.03 -11.33
CA ARG A 81 -11.55 -7.24 -9.92
C ARG A 81 -10.62 -8.43 -9.68
N ASN A 82 -10.80 -9.50 -10.44
CA ASN A 82 -10.02 -10.70 -10.23
C ASN A 82 -8.64 -10.65 -10.87
N SER A 83 -8.41 -9.71 -11.77
CA SER A 83 -7.11 -9.58 -12.43
C SER A 83 -6.27 -8.43 -11.88
N MET A 84 -6.86 -7.59 -11.03
CA MET A 84 -6.10 -6.49 -10.44
C MET A 84 -5.08 -7.01 -9.43
N MET A 85 -3.89 -6.44 -9.50
CA MET A 85 -2.85 -6.77 -8.53
C MET A 85 -2.96 -5.82 -7.34
N VAL A 86 -2.84 -6.37 -6.16
CA VAL A 86 -2.83 -5.60 -4.91
C VAL A 86 -1.58 -5.95 -4.13
N LEU A 87 -1.11 -5.01 -3.33
CA LEU A 87 0.03 -5.24 -2.48
C LEU A 87 -0.48 -5.74 -1.13
N ALA A 88 -0.02 -6.91 -0.71
CA ALA A 88 -0.59 -7.57 0.45
C ALA A 88 0.45 -8.00 1.47
N ASP A 89 0.05 -7.97 2.73
CA ASP A 89 0.78 -8.51 3.87
C ASP A 89 -0.18 -9.53 4.49
N GLY A 90 -0.09 -10.79 4.02
CA GLY A 90 -1.13 -11.76 4.35
C GLY A 90 -2.47 -11.33 3.76
N ASN A 91 -3.51 -11.33 4.57
CA ASN A 91 -4.82 -10.85 4.12
C ASN A 91 -5.01 -9.34 4.30
N HIS A 92 -4.09 -8.68 4.99
CA HIS A 92 -4.16 -7.24 5.16
C HIS A 92 -3.59 -6.59 3.91
N ILE A 93 -4.46 -5.94 3.12
CA ILE A 93 -4.02 -5.29 1.90
C ILE A 93 -3.33 -4.00 2.27
N ILE A 94 -2.09 -3.86 1.81
CA ILE A 94 -1.30 -2.67 2.08
C ILE A 94 -1.73 -1.54 1.14
N TRP A 95 -1.88 -1.86 -0.13
CA TRP A 95 -2.11 -0.85 -1.16
C TRP A 95 -2.86 -1.44 -2.34
N VAL A 96 -3.84 -0.68 -2.82
CA VAL A 96 -4.49 -0.97 -4.10
C VAL A 96 -3.93 0.05 -5.09
N PRO A 97 -3.07 -0.37 -6.02
CA PRO A 97 -2.43 0.58 -6.95
C PRO A 97 -3.47 1.38 -7.72
N GLY A 98 -3.24 2.67 -7.82
CA GLY A 98 -4.23 3.59 -8.38
C GLY A 98 -5.27 4.03 -7.38
N GLY A 99 -5.32 3.41 -6.22
CA GLY A 99 -6.24 3.73 -5.15
C GLY A 99 -5.49 4.03 -3.86
N ARG A 100 -6.05 3.56 -2.76
CA ARG A 100 -5.54 3.95 -1.44
C ARG A 100 -4.64 2.89 -0.81
N ILE A 101 -3.89 3.33 0.18
CA ILE A 101 -3.19 2.42 1.08
C ILE A 101 -4.05 2.22 2.33
N SER A 102 -3.82 1.11 3.04
CA SER A 102 -4.43 0.92 4.34
C SER A 102 -3.82 1.89 5.34
N THR A 103 -4.66 2.45 6.21
CA THR A 103 -4.19 3.44 7.17
C THR A 103 -3.16 2.86 8.14
N TYR A 104 -3.23 1.55 8.40
CA TYR A 104 -2.30 0.91 9.33
C TYR A 104 -0.84 1.04 8.88
N TYR A 105 -0.59 1.10 7.57
CA TYR A 105 0.78 1.14 7.03
C TYR A 105 1.25 2.55 6.72
N ARG A 106 0.49 3.55 7.12
CA ARG A 106 0.82 4.94 6.80
C ARG A 106 2.08 5.38 7.54
N VAL A 107 2.92 6.15 6.86
CA VAL A 107 4.08 6.76 7.49
C VAL A 107 3.63 7.78 8.52
N THR A 108 4.19 7.72 9.72
CA THR A 108 3.88 8.65 10.80
C THR A 108 5.19 9.18 11.36
N GLU A 109 5.07 10.05 12.36
CA GLU A 109 6.26 10.59 13.03
C GLU A 109 7.03 9.51 13.80
N GLN A 110 6.39 8.40 14.12
CA GLN A 110 7.04 7.29 14.80
C GLN A 110 7.68 6.29 13.85
N THR A 111 7.48 6.46 12.56
CA THR A 111 8.05 5.54 11.57
C THR A 111 9.57 5.63 11.58
N ARG A 112 10.22 4.48 11.68
CA ARG A 112 11.68 4.42 11.71
C ARG A 112 12.27 4.05 10.35
N VAL A 113 11.61 3.18 9.63
CA VAL A 113 12.06 2.73 8.32
C VAL A 113 10.91 2.91 7.34
N ILE A 114 11.20 3.60 6.24
CA ILE A 114 10.19 3.87 5.21
C ILE A 114 10.47 2.98 4.01
N LEU A 115 9.43 2.27 3.58
CA LEU A 115 9.50 1.45 2.38
C LEU A 115 8.85 2.20 1.23
N GLU A 116 9.58 2.37 0.16
CA GLU A 116 9.02 2.95 -1.06
C GLU A 116 8.68 1.83 -2.01
N VAL A 117 7.45 1.81 -2.48
CA VAL A 117 6.98 0.79 -3.42
C VAL A 117 6.40 1.46 -4.64
N THR A 118 6.84 1.01 -5.80
CA THR A 118 6.35 1.51 -7.08
C THR A 118 5.73 0.36 -7.85
N CYS A 119 4.52 0.59 -8.33
CA CYS A 119 3.86 -0.35 -9.23
C CYS A 119 3.98 0.24 -10.64
N MET A 120 4.61 -0.52 -11.52
CA MET A 120 4.85 -0.04 -12.87
C MET A 120 3.87 -0.67 -13.83
N GLU A 121 3.34 0.15 -14.71
CA GLU A 121 2.42 -0.32 -15.73
C GLU A 121 3.21 -0.72 -16.96
N LYS A 122 2.87 -1.89 -17.49
CA LYS A 122 3.57 -2.39 -18.65
C LYS A 122 3.20 -1.58 -19.88
N GLN A 123 4.20 -1.14 -20.62
CA GLN A 123 3.98 -0.42 -21.88
C GLN A 123 3.86 -1.42 -23.00
N GLU A 124 2.88 -1.17 -23.87
CA GLU A 124 2.66 -2.02 -25.04
C GLU A 124 3.39 -1.52 -26.25
#